data_cbf98a1bd4e872a184efe457c27d002b
#
_entry.id   cbf98a1bd4e872a184efe457c27d002b
#
_cell.length_a   1.000
_cell.length_b   1.000
_cell.length_c   1.000
_cell.angle_alpha   90.00
_cell.angle_beta   90.00
_cell.angle_gamma   90.00
#
_symmetry.space_group_name_H-M   'P 1'
#
loop_
_entity.id
_entity.type
_entity.pdbx_description
1 polymer ?
#
loop_
_entity_poly.entity_id
_entity_poly.type
_entity_poly.pdbx_seq_one_letter_code
_entity_poly.pdbx_strand_id
1 'polypeptide(L)'
;VAKYRAAVRYEFRMADIPLYCDEPTTPEFSAPATAVRALLALTRGAELTEQLTTLAKTGLCSLTEEEVCALENYAYTWAPNAAAWREEFTKNPRGFGDREPTEEDTANLARAEKARALLVGAVDTLRGKLRSANAEQMSRALYFCLKELGAEDQQTSLIEAIRAERGIPAAEEAAREWNVVMGLLNEMAHLLGAVSYTHLTLPTNS
;
A
#
# COMPACT_ATOMS: atom_id res chain seq x y z
N VAL A 1 -29.39 -7.67 -11.23
CA VAL A 1 -29.26 -6.68 -10.15
C VAL A 1 -27.95 -5.90 -10.27
N ALA A 2 -26.78 -6.54 -10.46
CA ALA A 2 -25.49 -5.86 -10.55
C ALA A 2 -25.43 -4.72 -11.59
N LYS A 3 -26.04 -4.90 -12.76
CA LYS A 3 -26.03 -3.93 -13.88
C LYS A 3 -26.69 -2.59 -13.54
N TYR A 4 -27.63 -2.55 -12.62
CA TYR A 4 -28.39 -1.33 -12.28
C TYR A 4 -27.97 -0.73 -10.93
N ARG A 5 -27.01 -1.30 -10.26
CA ARG A 5 -26.61 -0.93 -8.90
C ARG A 5 -26.17 0.54 -8.79
N ALA A 6 -25.31 0.99 -9.71
CA ALA A 6 -24.85 2.38 -9.71
C ALA A 6 -26.00 3.39 -9.91
N ALA A 7 -26.93 3.08 -10.81
CA ALA A 7 -28.11 3.91 -11.04
C ALA A 7 -29.05 3.94 -9.82
N VAL A 8 -29.29 2.78 -9.21
CA VAL A 8 -30.12 2.69 -7.99
C VAL A 8 -29.49 3.49 -6.85
N ARG A 9 -28.18 3.38 -6.62
CA ARG A 9 -27.48 4.18 -5.61
C ARG A 9 -27.58 5.67 -5.88
N TYR A 10 -27.42 6.08 -7.12
CA TYR A 10 -27.52 7.48 -7.51
C TYR A 10 -28.92 8.03 -7.23
N GLU A 11 -29.98 7.34 -7.71
CA GLU A 11 -31.37 7.77 -7.55
C GLU A 11 -31.80 7.82 -6.07
N PHE A 12 -31.44 6.81 -5.28
CA PHE A 12 -31.74 6.77 -3.84
C PHE A 12 -31.01 7.88 -3.07
N ARG A 13 -29.76 8.16 -3.44
CA ARG A 13 -29.02 9.28 -2.85
C ARG A 13 -29.67 10.62 -3.20
N MET A 14 -30.06 10.81 -4.46
CA MET A 14 -30.72 12.04 -4.89
C MET A 14 -32.10 12.24 -4.25
N ALA A 15 -32.77 11.16 -3.88
CA ALA A 15 -34.05 11.17 -3.18
C ALA A 15 -33.92 11.19 -1.65
N ASP A 16 -32.69 11.23 -1.10
CA ASP A 16 -32.40 11.14 0.34
C ASP A 16 -33.03 9.89 1.00
N ILE A 17 -33.09 8.79 0.25
CA ILE A 17 -33.58 7.51 0.74
C ILE A 17 -32.42 6.65 1.19
N PRO A 18 -32.37 6.22 2.46
CA PRO A 18 -31.34 5.32 2.94
C PRO A 18 -31.41 3.97 2.20
N LEU A 19 -30.31 3.59 1.57
CA LEU A 19 -30.21 2.34 0.83
C LEU A 19 -29.12 1.47 1.45
N TYR A 20 -29.50 0.30 1.92
CA TYR A 20 -28.57 -0.77 2.24
C TYR A 20 -28.40 -1.67 1.01
N CYS A 21 -27.17 -1.76 0.53
CA CYS A 21 -26.77 -2.71 -0.51
C CYS A 21 -25.76 -3.68 0.09
N ASP A 22 -26.13 -4.94 0.19
CA ASP A 22 -25.19 -6.02 0.49
C ASP A 22 -24.33 -6.23 -0.75
N GLU A 23 -23.09 -5.74 -0.66
CA GLU A 23 -22.08 -5.92 -1.71
C GLU A 23 -21.05 -6.91 -1.21
N PRO A 24 -20.85 -8.01 -1.94
CA PRO A 24 -19.63 -8.76 -1.72
C PRO A 24 -18.45 -7.85 -2.10
N THR A 25 -17.78 -7.30 -1.11
CA THR A 25 -16.49 -6.67 -1.31
C THR A 25 -15.52 -7.74 -1.78
N THR A 26 -14.88 -7.51 -2.90
CA THR A 26 -13.78 -8.36 -3.35
C THR A 26 -12.51 -7.85 -2.67
N PRO A 27 -12.07 -8.48 -1.58
CA PRO A 27 -10.90 -8.03 -0.81
C PRO A 27 -9.63 -7.94 -1.64
N GLU A 28 -9.63 -8.59 -2.81
CA GLU A 28 -8.50 -8.63 -3.74
C GLU A 28 -8.10 -7.26 -4.29
N PHE A 29 -9.00 -6.27 -4.28
CA PHE A 29 -8.72 -4.89 -4.71
C PHE A 29 -8.51 -3.92 -3.55
N SER A 30 -8.56 -4.41 -2.31
CA SER A 30 -8.31 -3.59 -1.15
C SER A 30 -6.84 -3.12 -1.08
N ALA A 31 -6.60 -2.00 -0.40
CA ALA A 31 -5.25 -1.48 -0.21
C ALA A 31 -4.30 -2.50 0.43
N PRO A 32 -4.68 -3.24 1.51
CA PRO A 32 -3.83 -4.28 2.08
C PRO A 32 -3.53 -5.43 1.13
N ALA A 33 -4.51 -5.91 0.38
CA ALA A 33 -4.30 -6.97 -0.60
C ALA A 33 -3.40 -6.52 -1.76
N THR A 34 -3.56 -5.27 -2.20
CA THR A 34 -2.71 -4.67 -3.24
C THR A 34 -1.27 -4.53 -2.76
N ALA A 35 -1.05 -4.07 -1.51
CA ALA A 35 0.27 -3.98 -0.91
C ALA A 35 0.96 -5.35 -0.84
N VAL A 36 0.29 -6.38 -0.33
CA VAL A 36 0.84 -7.74 -0.26
C VAL A 36 1.17 -8.29 -1.64
N ARG A 37 0.28 -8.08 -2.64
CA ARG A 37 0.55 -8.52 -4.02
C ARG A 37 1.74 -7.81 -4.64
N ALA A 38 1.87 -6.49 -4.45
CA ALA A 38 3.01 -5.73 -4.94
C ALA A 38 4.31 -6.22 -4.31
N LEU A 39 4.34 -6.45 -2.98
CA LEU A 39 5.49 -7.01 -2.29
C LEU A 39 5.86 -8.41 -2.83
N LEU A 40 4.89 -9.29 -3.02
CA LEU A 40 5.13 -10.62 -3.59
C LEU A 40 5.62 -10.53 -5.04
N ALA A 41 5.08 -9.65 -5.86
CA ALA A 41 5.52 -9.44 -7.22
C ALA A 41 6.97 -8.94 -7.27
N LEU A 42 7.31 -7.98 -6.42
CA LEU A 42 8.67 -7.46 -6.28
C LEU A 42 9.68 -8.55 -5.89
N THR A 43 9.30 -9.48 -5.02
CA THR A 43 10.19 -10.59 -4.63
C THR A 43 10.41 -11.61 -5.73
N ARG A 44 9.47 -11.71 -6.69
CA ARG A 44 9.55 -12.61 -7.84
C ARG A 44 10.21 -12.00 -9.08
N GLY A 45 10.71 -10.76 -8.98
CA GLY A 45 11.42 -10.09 -10.07
C GLY A 45 10.51 -9.35 -11.04
N ALA A 46 9.28 -8.99 -10.61
CA ALA A 46 8.43 -8.09 -11.37
C ALA A 46 9.09 -6.72 -11.58
N GLU A 47 8.56 -5.95 -12.52
CA GLU A 47 9.04 -4.61 -12.85
C GLU A 47 8.96 -3.69 -11.62
N LEU A 48 10.13 -3.11 -11.27
CA LEU A 48 10.28 -2.38 -10.00
C LEU A 48 9.45 -1.12 -9.98
N THR A 49 9.47 -0.32 -11.04
CA THR A 49 8.79 0.97 -11.11
C THR A 49 7.28 0.82 -10.88
N GLU A 50 6.65 -0.11 -11.63
CA GLU A 50 5.22 -0.37 -11.52
C GLU A 50 4.83 -0.82 -10.10
N GLN A 51 5.56 -1.78 -9.55
CA GLN A 51 5.19 -2.37 -8.28
C GLN A 51 5.53 -1.46 -7.08
N LEU A 52 6.63 -0.71 -7.13
CA LEU A 52 6.98 0.26 -6.07
C LEU A 52 6.02 1.45 -6.06
N THR A 53 5.64 1.98 -7.23
CA THR A 53 4.64 3.05 -7.30
C THR A 53 3.25 2.56 -6.90
N THR A 54 2.88 1.33 -7.27
CA THR A 54 1.64 0.69 -6.80
C THR A 54 1.63 0.57 -5.29
N LEU A 55 2.71 0.07 -4.69
CA LEU A 55 2.85 -0.06 -3.23
C LEU A 55 2.76 1.31 -2.53
N ALA A 56 3.46 2.33 -3.04
CA ALA A 56 3.39 3.68 -2.49
C ALA A 56 1.95 4.25 -2.50
N LYS A 57 1.22 4.03 -3.59
CA LYS A 57 -0.16 4.51 -3.78
C LYS A 57 -1.21 3.79 -2.95
N THR A 58 -0.88 2.70 -2.26
CA THR A 58 -1.83 2.04 -1.35
C THR A 58 -2.21 2.89 -0.15
N GLY A 59 -1.42 3.92 0.18
CA GLY A 59 -1.56 4.70 1.41
C GLY A 59 -1.14 3.96 2.67
N LEU A 60 -0.55 2.78 2.54
CA LEU A 60 -0.09 1.94 3.67
C LEU A 60 1.40 2.09 3.98
N CYS A 61 2.09 3.00 3.30
CA CYS A 61 3.48 3.33 3.60
C CYS A 61 3.54 4.64 4.38
N SER A 62 4.51 4.79 5.28
CA SER A 62 4.76 6.04 6.01
C SER A 62 5.33 7.11 5.08
N LEU A 63 4.53 7.47 4.06
CA LEU A 63 4.82 8.47 3.05
C LEU A 63 3.68 9.48 3.00
N THR A 64 4.01 10.75 2.80
CA THR A 64 2.99 11.76 2.52
C THR A 64 2.57 11.71 1.05
N GLU A 65 1.45 12.33 0.71
CA GLU A 65 0.97 12.41 -0.67
C GLU A 65 2.00 13.11 -1.58
N GLU A 66 2.67 14.15 -1.08
CA GLU A 66 3.71 14.86 -1.82
C GLU A 66 4.93 13.97 -2.09
N GLU A 67 5.30 13.09 -1.15
CA GLU A 67 6.41 12.14 -1.32
C GLU A 67 6.05 11.07 -2.35
N VAL A 68 4.82 10.57 -2.34
CA VAL A 68 4.33 9.62 -3.35
C VAL A 68 4.28 10.27 -4.73
N CYS A 69 3.76 11.48 -4.84
CA CYS A 69 3.72 12.24 -6.09
C CYS A 69 5.14 12.54 -6.62
N ALA A 70 6.07 12.94 -5.75
CA ALA A 70 7.45 13.20 -6.12
C ALA A 70 8.16 11.94 -6.64
N LEU A 71 7.94 10.80 -5.98
CA LEU A 71 8.46 9.50 -6.41
C LEU A 71 7.94 9.11 -7.80
N GLU A 72 6.63 9.22 -8.02
CA GLU A 72 6.01 8.87 -9.28
C GLU A 72 6.49 9.78 -10.42
N ASN A 73 6.55 11.09 -10.19
CA ASN A 73 7.06 12.06 -11.16
C ASN A 73 8.53 11.78 -11.52
N TYR A 74 9.37 11.48 -10.54
CA TYR A 74 10.75 11.11 -10.77
C TYR A 74 10.86 9.83 -11.60
N ALA A 75 10.10 8.79 -11.22
CA ALA A 75 10.07 7.52 -11.93
C ALA A 75 9.57 7.67 -13.38
N TYR A 76 8.55 8.50 -13.61
CA TYR A 76 8.07 8.82 -14.95
C TYR A 76 9.11 9.56 -15.79
N THR A 77 9.78 10.56 -15.20
CA THR A 77 10.75 11.41 -15.91
C THR A 77 12.02 10.65 -16.28
N TRP A 78 12.52 9.82 -15.38
CA TRP A 78 13.83 9.19 -15.54
C TRP A 78 13.80 7.70 -15.86
N ALA A 79 12.64 7.06 -15.78
CA ALA A 79 12.43 5.64 -16.02
C ALA A 79 13.56 4.76 -15.44
N PRO A 80 13.84 4.85 -14.11
CA PRO A 80 14.98 4.20 -13.51
C PRO A 80 14.91 2.69 -13.69
N ASN A 81 15.99 2.07 -14.15
CA ASN A 81 16.11 0.63 -14.22
C ASN A 81 16.36 0.03 -12.81
N ALA A 82 16.42 -1.30 -12.71
CA ALA A 82 16.57 -2.01 -11.45
C ALA A 82 17.85 -1.64 -10.66
N ALA A 83 18.92 -1.25 -11.32
CA ALA A 83 20.14 -0.78 -10.66
C ALA A 83 19.95 0.64 -10.13
N ALA A 84 19.41 1.54 -10.96
CA ALA A 84 19.17 2.94 -10.59
C ALA A 84 18.16 3.07 -9.41
N TRP A 85 17.20 2.16 -9.29
CA TRP A 85 16.31 2.11 -8.11
C TRP A 85 17.05 1.83 -6.80
N ARG A 86 18.22 1.16 -6.83
CA ARG A 86 19.04 0.85 -5.65
C ARG A 86 20.05 1.95 -5.32
N GLU A 87 20.24 2.87 -6.22
CA GLU A 87 21.12 4.03 -6.02
C GLU A 87 20.31 5.24 -5.56
N GLU A 88 20.97 6.21 -4.94
CA GLU A 88 20.37 7.47 -4.55
C GLU A 88 19.89 8.24 -5.78
N PHE A 89 18.70 8.82 -5.71
CA PHE A 89 18.18 9.69 -6.74
C PHE A 89 18.87 11.06 -6.69
N THR A 90 19.59 11.42 -7.74
CA THR A 90 20.39 12.64 -7.78
C THR A 90 20.04 13.56 -8.96
N LYS A 91 19.19 13.09 -9.89
CA LYS A 91 18.84 13.83 -11.09
C LYS A 91 17.74 14.84 -10.82
N ASN A 92 17.73 15.95 -11.58
CA ASN A 92 16.70 16.97 -11.46
C ASN A 92 15.30 16.36 -11.74
N PRO A 93 14.30 16.47 -10.83
CA PRO A 93 12.96 15.96 -11.04
C PRO A 93 12.24 16.47 -12.29
N ARG A 94 12.59 17.64 -12.78
CA ARG A 94 12.04 18.22 -14.03
C ARG A 94 12.61 17.60 -15.31
N GLY A 95 13.58 16.70 -15.20
CA GLY A 95 14.22 16.08 -16.35
C GLY A 95 15.42 16.85 -16.87
N PHE A 96 15.70 16.70 -18.17
CA PHE A 96 16.83 17.35 -18.84
C PHE A 96 16.57 18.86 -19.04
N GLY A 97 17.54 19.67 -18.71
CA GLY A 97 17.54 21.12 -18.98
C GLY A 97 18.76 21.80 -18.41
N ASP A 98 19.15 22.92 -19.02
CA ASP A 98 20.30 23.73 -18.60
C ASP A 98 20.00 24.72 -17.47
N ARG A 99 18.80 24.64 -16.89
CA ARG A 99 18.40 25.48 -15.76
C ARG A 99 18.92 24.93 -14.45
N GLU A 100 19.44 25.81 -13.63
CA GLU A 100 19.77 25.45 -12.25
C GLU A 100 18.52 24.97 -11.51
N PRO A 101 18.66 23.92 -10.66
CA PRO A 101 17.56 23.43 -9.84
C PRO A 101 17.02 24.55 -8.93
N THR A 102 15.71 24.67 -8.86
CA THR A 102 15.05 25.55 -7.89
C THR A 102 15.03 24.91 -6.50
N GLU A 103 14.68 25.70 -5.48
CA GLU A 103 14.46 25.16 -4.12
C GLU A 103 13.36 24.09 -4.11
N GLU A 104 12.30 24.27 -4.92
CA GLU A 104 11.22 23.30 -5.09
C GLU A 104 11.72 22.00 -5.75
N ASP A 105 12.59 22.09 -6.75
CA ASP A 105 13.18 20.92 -7.39
C ASP A 105 14.03 20.11 -6.40
N THR A 106 14.80 20.82 -5.57
CA THR A 106 15.61 20.21 -4.52
C THR A 106 14.72 19.52 -3.46
N ALA A 107 13.64 20.18 -3.05
CA ALA A 107 12.68 19.60 -2.12
C ALA A 107 11.96 18.36 -2.69
N ASN A 108 11.57 18.41 -3.97
CA ASN A 108 10.93 17.28 -4.64
C ASN A 108 11.90 16.11 -4.85
N LEU A 109 13.18 16.38 -5.14
CA LEU A 109 14.21 15.34 -5.18
C LEU A 109 14.38 14.67 -3.82
N ALA A 110 14.45 15.44 -2.73
CA ALA A 110 14.57 14.90 -1.38
C ALA A 110 13.33 14.06 -0.99
N ARG A 111 12.11 14.49 -1.38
CA ARG A 111 10.89 13.70 -1.18
C ARG A 111 10.91 12.38 -1.95
N ALA A 112 11.29 12.42 -3.24
CA ALA A 112 11.40 11.23 -4.07
C ALA A 112 12.44 10.24 -3.53
N GLU A 113 13.60 10.75 -3.09
CA GLU A 113 14.66 9.94 -2.50
C GLU A 113 14.24 9.30 -1.17
N LYS A 114 13.56 10.04 -0.30
CA LYS A 114 13.02 9.50 0.95
C LYS A 114 12.06 8.35 0.68
N ALA A 115 11.15 8.53 -0.27
CA ALA A 115 10.19 7.49 -0.65
C ALA A 115 10.89 6.28 -1.27
N ARG A 116 11.86 6.49 -2.16
CA ARG A 116 12.69 5.43 -2.74
C ARG A 116 13.41 4.63 -1.65
N ALA A 117 14.11 5.31 -0.76
CA ALA A 117 14.91 4.67 0.29
C ALA A 117 14.05 3.79 1.22
N LEU A 118 12.87 4.29 1.62
CA LEU A 118 11.92 3.51 2.43
C LEU A 118 11.47 2.24 1.71
N LEU A 119 10.99 2.38 0.47
CA LEU A 119 10.39 1.27 -0.26
C LEU A 119 11.42 0.22 -0.70
N VAL A 120 12.54 0.67 -1.26
CA VAL A 120 13.61 -0.25 -1.72
C VAL A 120 14.27 -0.94 -0.55
N GLY A 121 14.52 -0.24 0.56
CA GLY A 121 15.07 -0.83 1.79
C GLY A 121 14.21 -1.95 2.36
N ALA A 122 12.89 -1.70 2.47
CA ALA A 122 11.93 -2.71 2.94
C ALA A 122 11.86 -3.92 2.00
N VAL A 123 11.83 -3.70 0.68
CA VAL A 123 11.78 -4.77 -0.32
C VAL A 123 13.06 -5.59 -0.34
N ASP A 124 14.23 -4.98 -0.26
CA ASP A 124 15.50 -5.72 -0.26
C ASP A 124 15.68 -6.52 1.04
N THR A 125 15.24 -5.99 2.19
CA THR A 125 15.13 -6.72 3.46
C THR A 125 14.21 -7.94 3.31
N LEU A 126 13.02 -7.75 2.74
CA LEU A 126 12.06 -8.82 2.48
C LEU A 126 12.67 -9.91 1.57
N ARG A 127 13.28 -9.51 0.45
CA ARG A 127 13.95 -10.44 -0.48
C ARG A 127 15.03 -11.28 0.23
N GLY A 128 15.80 -10.66 1.12
CA GLY A 128 16.80 -11.36 1.92
C GLY A 128 16.18 -12.45 2.79
N LYS A 129 15.06 -12.15 3.46
CA LYS A 129 14.34 -13.09 4.33
C LYS A 129 13.66 -14.23 3.57
N LEU A 130 13.32 -14.03 2.28
CA LEU A 130 12.55 -15.00 1.49
C LEU A 130 13.39 -16.01 0.69
N ARG A 131 14.72 -15.88 0.62
CA ARG A 131 15.58 -16.73 -0.22
C ARG A 131 15.46 -18.24 0.03
N SER A 132 15.15 -18.64 1.27
CA SER A 132 14.99 -20.05 1.66
C SER A 132 13.82 -20.23 2.61
N ALA A 133 12.86 -19.30 2.59
CA ALA A 133 11.76 -19.27 3.53
C ALA A 133 10.69 -20.32 3.17
N ASN A 134 10.22 -21.05 4.17
CA ASN A 134 8.97 -21.80 4.10
C ASN A 134 7.78 -20.82 4.17
N ALA A 135 6.56 -21.32 4.01
CA ALA A 135 5.38 -20.47 3.96
C ALA A 135 5.10 -19.73 5.28
N GLU A 136 5.43 -20.32 6.44
CA GLU A 136 5.35 -19.63 7.73
C GLU A 136 6.31 -18.43 7.76
N GLN A 137 7.57 -18.67 7.41
CA GLN A 137 8.59 -17.63 7.37
C GLN A 137 8.26 -16.53 6.35
N MET A 138 7.64 -16.91 5.22
CA MET A 138 7.16 -15.98 4.21
C MET A 138 6.05 -15.08 4.76
N SER A 139 5.04 -15.64 5.40
CA SER A 139 3.93 -14.88 6.01
C SER A 139 4.44 -13.92 7.08
N ARG A 140 5.35 -14.37 7.93
CA ARG A 140 6.02 -13.52 8.92
C ARG A 140 6.82 -12.38 8.28
N ALA A 141 7.61 -12.69 7.25
CA ALA A 141 8.44 -11.70 6.57
C ALA A 141 7.59 -10.63 5.90
N LEU A 142 6.46 -11.00 5.27
CA LEU A 142 5.51 -10.06 4.69
C LEU A 142 4.87 -9.16 5.75
N TYR A 143 4.41 -9.73 6.86
CA TYR A 143 3.86 -8.95 7.96
C TYR A 143 4.87 -7.93 8.51
N PHE A 144 6.11 -8.38 8.81
CA PHE A 144 7.15 -7.47 9.30
C PHE A 144 7.54 -6.41 8.28
N CYS A 145 7.52 -6.72 6.99
CA CYS A 145 7.75 -5.74 5.93
C CYS A 145 6.65 -4.67 5.92
N LEU A 146 5.37 -5.06 6.02
CA LEU A 146 4.26 -4.11 6.14
C LEU A 146 4.42 -3.23 7.39
N LYS A 147 4.84 -3.81 8.51
CA LYS A 147 5.09 -3.08 9.75
C LYS A 147 6.26 -2.08 9.60
N GLU A 148 7.37 -2.48 8.98
CA GLU A 148 8.50 -1.60 8.67
C GLU A 148 8.11 -0.45 7.73
N LEU A 149 7.15 -0.68 6.84
CA LEU A 149 6.56 0.36 5.98
C LEU A 149 5.61 1.31 6.74
N GLY A 150 5.21 0.97 7.97
CA GLY A 150 4.28 1.74 8.79
C GLY A 150 2.80 1.46 8.52
N ALA A 151 2.48 0.29 7.91
CA ALA A 151 1.14 0.01 7.41
C ALA A 151 0.07 -0.04 8.51
N GLU A 152 0.39 -0.43 9.74
CA GLU A 152 -0.57 -0.47 10.86
C GLU A 152 -1.04 0.94 11.25
N ASP A 153 -0.09 1.88 11.39
CA ASP A 153 -0.39 3.27 11.75
C ASP A 153 -1.12 3.98 10.61
N GLN A 154 -0.68 3.76 9.37
CA GLN A 154 -1.32 4.33 8.18
C GLN A 154 -2.75 3.81 8.01
N GLN A 155 -2.98 2.51 8.21
CA GLN A 155 -4.32 1.92 8.16
C GLN A 155 -5.23 2.49 9.24
N THR A 156 -4.72 2.67 10.45
CA THR A 156 -5.48 3.30 11.54
C THR A 156 -5.89 4.72 11.17
N SER A 157 -4.95 5.54 10.71
CA SER A 157 -5.20 6.91 10.27
C SER A 157 -6.19 6.97 9.09
N LEU A 158 -6.08 6.04 8.14
CA LEU A 158 -6.99 5.93 7.00
C LEU A 158 -8.42 5.60 7.46
N ILE A 159 -8.58 4.66 8.38
CA ILE A 159 -9.90 4.30 8.94
C ILE A 159 -10.54 5.49 9.64
N GLU A 160 -9.78 6.27 10.40
CA GLU A 160 -10.27 7.49 11.06
C GLU A 160 -10.69 8.56 10.05
N ALA A 161 -9.90 8.77 9.01
CA ALA A 161 -10.24 9.69 7.93
C ALA A 161 -11.51 9.26 7.18
N ILE A 162 -11.62 7.97 6.83
CA ILE A 162 -12.83 7.40 6.20
C ILE A 162 -14.05 7.55 7.13
N ARG A 163 -13.88 7.32 8.44
CA ARG A 163 -14.95 7.50 9.42
C ARG A 163 -15.47 8.93 9.44
N ALA A 164 -14.56 9.90 9.42
CA ALA A 164 -14.90 11.31 9.43
C ALA A 164 -15.61 11.77 8.14
N GLU A 165 -15.17 11.26 6.98
CA GLU A 165 -15.66 11.68 5.67
C GLU A 165 -16.90 10.90 5.20
N ARG A 166 -16.91 9.56 5.44
CA ARG A 166 -17.91 8.64 4.85
C ARG A 166 -18.75 7.92 5.90
N GLY A 167 -18.46 8.11 7.17
CA GLY A 167 -19.16 7.52 8.30
C GLY A 167 -18.69 6.12 8.70
N ILE A 168 -19.34 5.61 9.76
CA ILE A 168 -18.96 4.35 10.43
C ILE A 168 -18.98 3.13 9.48
N PRO A 169 -20.01 2.91 8.64
CA PRO A 169 -20.06 1.70 7.80
C PRO A 169 -18.85 1.56 6.87
N ALA A 170 -18.40 2.66 6.25
CA ALA A 170 -17.25 2.65 5.36
C ALA A 170 -15.93 2.40 6.11
N ALA A 171 -15.80 2.94 7.32
CA ALA A 171 -14.65 2.70 8.18
C ALA A 171 -14.57 1.23 8.64
N GLU A 172 -15.70 0.63 9.01
CA GLU A 172 -15.79 -0.80 9.36
C GLU A 172 -15.45 -1.71 8.17
N GLU A 173 -15.82 -1.32 6.96
CA GLU A 173 -15.46 -2.04 5.75
C GLU A 173 -13.93 -2.01 5.53
N ALA A 174 -13.30 -0.85 5.62
CA ALA A 174 -11.85 -0.73 5.51
C ALA A 174 -11.10 -1.53 6.59
N ALA A 175 -11.63 -1.55 7.82
CA ALA A 175 -11.07 -2.36 8.91
C ALA A 175 -11.23 -3.88 8.64
N ARG A 176 -12.37 -4.31 8.08
CA ARG A 176 -12.60 -5.71 7.69
C ARG A 176 -11.63 -6.16 6.59
N GLU A 177 -11.40 -5.34 5.58
CA GLU A 177 -10.45 -5.65 4.49
C GLU A 177 -9.04 -5.90 5.04
N TRP A 178 -8.58 -5.04 5.96
CA TRP A 178 -7.30 -5.23 6.65
C TRP A 178 -7.28 -6.55 7.43
N ASN A 179 -8.31 -6.79 8.26
CA ASN A 179 -8.39 -7.98 9.09
C ASN A 179 -8.44 -9.28 8.27
N VAL A 180 -9.10 -9.27 7.10
CA VAL A 180 -9.12 -10.41 6.18
C VAL A 180 -7.71 -10.73 5.68
N VAL A 181 -6.99 -9.73 5.22
CA VAL A 181 -5.63 -9.95 4.68
C VAL A 181 -4.66 -10.38 5.78
N MET A 182 -4.71 -9.75 6.94
CA MET A 182 -3.88 -10.15 8.09
C MET A 182 -4.26 -11.54 8.61
N GLY A 183 -5.57 -11.86 8.63
CA GLY A 183 -6.07 -13.19 8.95
C GLY A 183 -5.54 -14.27 8.02
N LEU A 184 -5.53 -14.01 6.70
CA LEU A 184 -4.95 -14.94 5.72
C LEU A 184 -3.45 -15.17 5.94
N LEU A 185 -2.68 -14.10 6.20
CA LEU A 185 -1.24 -14.24 6.53
C LEU A 185 -1.04 -15.07 7.80
N ASN A 186 -1.89 -14.87 8.81
CA ASN A 186 -1.85 -15.63 10.05
C ASN A 186 -2.22 -17.12 9.84
N GLU A 187 -3.28 -17.40 9.07
CA GLU A 187 -3.67 -18.78 8.74
C GLU A 187 -2.57 -19.49 7.95
N MET A 188 -1.95 -18.83 6.99
CA MET A 188 -0.80 -19.38 6.26
C MET A 188 0.35 -19.73 7.20
N ALA A 189 0.63 -18.88 8.20
CA ALA A 189 1.66 -19.15 9.19
C ALA A 189 1.28 -20.32 10.10
N HIS A 190 0.01 -20.46 10.46
CA HIS A 190 -0.48 -21.55 11.34
C HIS A 190 -0.58 -22.90 10.64
N LEU A 191 -1.14 -22.94 9.45
CA LEU A 191 -1.33 -24.19 8.71
C LEU A 191 0.02 -24.83 8.34
N LEU A 192 1.07 -24.05 8.29
CA LEU A 192 2.38 -24.44 7.78
C LEU A 192 3.51 -24.31 8.83
N GLY A 193 3.18 -23.91 10.05
CA GLY A 193 4.10 -23.77 11.18
C GLY A 193 3.40 -23.60 12.52
N ALA A 194 3.96 -24.09 13.59
CA ALA A 194 3.34 -24.25 14.91
C ALA A 194 3.36 -22.99 15.81
N VAL A 195 3.13 -21.76 15.31
CA VAL A 195 3.17 -20.55 16.16
C VAL A 195 1.99 -19.61 15.93
N SER A 196 1.26 -19.32 17.01
CA SER A 196 0.10 -18.41 17.07
C SER A 196 0.52 -16.93 17.01
N TYR A 197 -0.08 -16.15 16.09
CA TYR A 197 -0.03 -14.69 16.07
C TYR A 197 -1.40 -14.11 16.47
N THR A 198 -1.56 -13.79 17.75
CA THR A 198 -2.81 -13.23 18.30
C THR A 198 -2.96 -11.70 18.07
N HIS A 199 -2.01 -11.04 17.40
CA HIS A 199 -1.97 -9.58 17.31
C HIS A 199 -2.02 -8.99 15.88
N LEU A 200 -2.49 -9.77 14.89
CA LEU A 200 -2.59 -9.30 13.50
C LEU A 200 -3.88 -8.53 13.19
N THR A 201 -4.84 -8.53 14.09
CA THR A 201 -6.12 -7.84 13.88
C THR A 201 -6.15 -6.48 14.58
N LEU A 202 -6.64 -5.46 13.89
CA LEU A 202 -6.95 -4.18 14.53
C LEU A 202 -8.16 -4.35 15.47
N PRO A 203 -8.17 -3.69 16.64
CA PRO A 203 -9.33 -3.72 17.53
C PRO A 203 -10.53 -3.09 16.81
N THR A 204 -11.57 -3.86 16.59
CA THR A 204 -12.88 -3.33 16.23
C THR A 204 -13.49 -2.79 17.51
N ASN A 205 -13.43 -1.47 17.72
CA ASN A 205 -14.13 -0.83 18.81
C ASN A 205 -15.63 -1.02 18.60
N SER A 206 -16.23 -1.79 19.49
CA SER A 206 -17.68 -1.94 19.67
C SER A 206 -18.29 -0.64 20.14
#